data_53cd453e59dcf98037d71762a29b344c
#
_entry.id   53cd453e59dcf98037d71762a29b344c
#
_cell.length_a   1.000
_cell.length_b   1.000
_cell.length_c   1.000
_cell.angle_alpha   90.00
_cell.angle_beta   90.00
_cell.angle_gamma   90.00
#
_symmetry.space_group_name_H-M   'P 1'
#
loop_
_entity.id
_entity.type
_entity.pdbx_description
1 polymer ?
#
loop_
_entity_poly.entity_id
_entity_poly.type
_entity_poly.pdbx_seq_one_letter_code
_entity_poly.pdbx_strand_id
1 'polypeptide(L)'
;MGEQLRGNQDWMSHLPDELLDVSLWNLAIPGSHDSMSFCLDLSSSVVKSESRLLQVLDRLAPCWTRPCIFRWATTQQEALEELATWLDAHPKEIIIVCCSHFSCLTLSDHTQLVDYIISLFGPKLCSSQDCPTLRSCWSKNQQIIVSYGNQDMVQHHPELWTEIPYWYADSTDPKKVIAYLEAQKRKGRPSGLYICGLNLTESIPFVFLHPFHNMRKITTKALAVLLGWVAEQRAGPEVGSVNIICCDFVGVSDFCDCVIGLNYKRVVLKEH
;
A
#
# COMPACT_ATOMS: atom_id res chain seq x y z
N MET A 1 32.72 4.95 15.17
CA MET A 1 32.53 5.22 13.74
C MET A 1 31.05 5.05 13.49
N GLY A 2 30.30 6.17 13.36
CA GLY A 2 28.85 6.12 13.23
C GLY A 2 28.47 5.50 11.89
N GLU A 3 27.74 4.40 11.89
CA GLU A 3 26.96 3.95 10.77
C GLU A 3 25.93 5.04 10.44
N GLN A 4 26.18 5.74 9.34
CA GLN A 4 25.22 6.63 8.77
C GLN A 4 23.99 5.78 8.42
N LEU A 5 22.86 6.01 9.07
CA LEU A 5 21.57 5.40 8.73
C LEU A 5 21.34 5.64 7.24
N ARG A 6 21.60 4.63 6.43
CA ARG A 6 21.23 4.65 5.01
C ARG A 6 19.72 4.69 4.97
N GLY A 7 19.14 5.76 4.45
CA GLY A 7 17.71 5.84 4.25
C GLY A 7 17.23 4.71 3.35
N ASN A 8 15.99 4.24 3.52
CA ASN A 8 15.41 3.14 2.75
C ASN A 8 15.01 3.52 1.32
N GLN A 9 15.41 4.69 0.85
CA GLN A 9 15.01 5.20 -0.47
C GLN A 9 15.58 4.42 -1.66
N ASP A 10 16.66 3.66 -1.46
CA ASP A 10 17.31 2.86 -2.50
C ASP A 10 17.49 1.40 -2.06
N TRP A 11 16.56 0.89 -1.25
CA TRP A 11 16.71 -0.42 -0.60
C TRP A 11 16.71 -1.59 -1.59
N MET A 12 15.97 -1.49 -2.69
CA MET A 12 15.94 -2.55 -3.71
C MET A 12 17.30 -2.72 -4.39
N SER A 13 18.03 -1.61 -4.59
CA SER A 13 19.36 -1.62 -5.17
C SER A 13 20.43 -2.26 -4.26
N HIS A 14 20.12 -2.40 -2.97
CA HIS A 14 21.03 -2.99 -1.97
C HIS A 14 20.71 -4.45 -1.63
N LEU A 15 19.67 -5.02 -2.25
CA LEU A 15 19.35 -6.43 -2.06
C LEU A 15 20.46 -7.33 -2.63
N PRO A 16 20.74 -8.48 -1.99
CA PRO A 16 21.68 -9.48 -2.51
C PRO A 16 21.32 -9.97 -3.91
N ASP A 17 22.33 -10.28 -4.72
CA ASP A 17 22.15 -10.71 -6.11
C ASP A 17 21.22 -11.92 -6.25
N GLU A 18 21.19 -12.82 -5.27
CA GLU A 18 20.35 -14.02 -5.21
C GLU A 18 18.84 -13.68 -5.17
N LEU A 19 18.51 -12.44 -4.81
CA LEU A 19 17.12 -11.95 -4.75
C LEU A 19 16.70 -11.19 -6.00
N LEU A 20 17.62 -10.79 -6.87
CA LEU A 20 17.31 -9.95 -8.02
C LEU A 20 16.48 -10.67 -9.09
N ASP A 21 16.58 -11.99 -9.18
CA ASP A 21 15.81 -12.84 -10.10
C ASP A 21 14.59 -13.49 -9.43
N VAL A 22 14.32 -13.13 -8.17
CA VAL A 22 13.13 -13.57 -7.45
C VAL A 22 11.94 -12.73 -7.88
N SER A 23 10.79 -13.37 -8.16
CA SER A 23 9.55 -12.66 -8.47
C SER A 23 9.16 -11.70 -7.35
N LEU A 24 8.70 -10.49 -7.68
CA LEU A 24 8.35 -9.45 -6.70
C LEU A 24 7.33 -9.94 -5.65
N TRP A 25 6.42 -10.84 -6.01
CA TRP A 25 5.47 -11.42 -5.05
C TRP A 25 6.10 -12.42 -4.04
N ASN A 26 7.38 -12.73 -4.19
CA ASN A 26 8.15 -13.54 -3.24
C ASN A 26 9.15 -12.71 -2.43
N LEU A 27 9.15 -11.40 -2.57
CA LEU A 27 9.87 -10.46 -1.71
C LEU A 27 8.94 -9.92 -0.64
N ALA A 28 9.50 -9.47 0.48
CA ALA A 28 8.80 -8.67 1.47
C ALA A 28 8.96 -7.19 1.11
N ILE A 29 7.85 -6.53 0.84
CA ILE A 29 7.81 -5.14 0.37
C ILE A 29 7.04 -4.30 1.38
N PRO A 30 7.64 -3.23 1.96
CA PRO A 30 6.90 -2.32 2.82
C PRO A 30 5.91 -1.48 2.01
N GLY A 31 4.72 -1.28 2.56
CA GLY A 31 3.68 -0.47 1.94
C GLY A 31 3.05 0.49 2.94
N SER A 32 2.57 1.62 2.48
CA SER A 32 1.73 2.54 3.23
C SER A 32 0.28 2.39 2.83
N HIS A 33 -0.63 2.61 3.77
CA HIS A 33 -2.07 2.61 3.56
C HIS A 33 -2.56 4.06 3.49
N ASP A 34 -3.54 4.33 2.64
CA ASP A 34 -4.15 5.65 2.42
C ASP A 34 -3.11 6.77 2.17
N SER A 35 -2.07 6.48 1.41
CA SER A 35 -0.88 7.33 1.25
C SER A 35 -1.18 8.73 0.71
N MET A 36 -2.26 8.89 -0.06
CA MET A 36 -2.69 10.17 -0.63
C MET A 36 -3.81 10.84 0.19
N SER A 37 -4.14 10.30 1.37
CA SER A 37 -5.21 10.81 2.26
C SER A 37 -4.65 11.81 3.28
N PHE A 38 -3.92 12.82 2.84
CA PHE A 38 -3.26 13.78 3.72
C PHE A 38 -3.96 15.14 3.83
N CYS A 39 -5.00 15.39 3.01
CA CYS A 39 -5.75 16.63 3.00
C CYS A 39 -7.24 16.39 3.24
N LEU A 40 -7.85 17.21 4.09
CA LEU A 40 -9.31 17.30 4.22
C LEU A 40 -9.83 18.29 3.17
N ASP A 41 -10.64 17.82 2.24
CA ASP A 41 -11.36 18.71 1.33
C ASP A 41 -12.72 19.09 1.93
N LEU A 42 -12.75 20.26 2.55
CA LEU A 42 -13.98 20.83 3.14
C LEU A 42 -15.05 21.22 2.11
N SER A 43 -14.69 21.25 0.82
CA SER A 43 -15.60 21.61 -0.28
C SER A 43 -16.27 20.39 -0.94
N SER A 44 -15.79 19.19 -0.66
CA SER A 44 -16.37 17.96 -1.20
C SER A 44 -17.77 17.71 -0.63
N SER A 45 -18.69 17.25 -1.48
CA SER A 45 -19.98 16.75 -1.03
C SER A 45 -19.84 15.38 -0.39
N VAL A 46 -20.59 15.14 0.68
CA VAL A 46 -20.69 13.81 1.32
C VAL A 46 -21.24 12.79 0.31
N VAL A 47 -20.62 11.61 0.28
CA VAL A 47 -21.05 10.52 -0.62
C VAL A 47 -22.48 10.12 -0.30
N LYS A 48 -23.36 10.06 -1.31
CA LYS A 48 -24.78 9.74 -1.13
C LYS A 48 -25.06 8.33 -0.57
N SER A 49 -24.10 7.45 -0.61
CA SER A 49 -24.17 6.10 -0.03
C SER A 49 -24.06 6.08 1.49
N GLU A 50 -23.58 7.17 2.10
CA GLU A 50 -23.48 7.27 3.56
C GLU A 50 -24.86 7.37 4.21
N SER A 51 -24.97 6.85 5.44
CA SER A 51 -26.22 6.90 6.19
C SER A 51 -26.68 8.35 6.42
N ARG A 52 -28.00 8.59 6.46
CA ARG A 52 -28.56 9.94 6.72
C ARG A 52 -28.03 10.56 8.01
N LEU A 53 -27.73 9.73 9.02
CA LEU A 53 -27.17 10.18 10.28
C LEU A 53 -25.75 10.74 10.08
N LEU A 54 -24.89 10.05 9.33
CA LEU A 54 -23.55 10.52 8.99
C LEU A 54 -23.59 11.79 8.16
N GLN A 55 -24.51 11.91 7.21
CA GLN A 55 -24.71 13.14 6.43
C GLN A 55 -25.12 14.34 7.30
N VAL A 56 -25.93 14.10 8.33
CA VAL A 56 -26.32 15.17 9.29
C VAL A 56 -25.17 15.51 10.22
N LEU A 57 -24.44 14.53 10.73
CA LEU A 57 -23.26 14.73 11.59
C LEU A 57 -22.17 15.47 10.85
N ASP A 58 -21.94 15.17 9.59
CA ASP A 58 -20.96 15.84 8.74
C ASP A 58 -21.31 17.34 8.52
N ARG A 59 -22.60 17.66 8.43
CA ARG A 59 -23.04 19.07 8.36
C ARG A 59 -22.83 19.83 9.67
N LEU A 60 -22.95 19.13 10.82
CA LEU A 60 -22.84 19.74 12.14
C LEU A 60 -21.41 19.81 12.67
N ALA A 61 -20.56 18.86 12.29
CA ALA A 61 -19.18 18.78 12.73
C ALA A 61 -18.24 18.31 11.57
N PRO A 62 -18.05 19.12 10.55
CA PRO A 62 -17.35 18.73 9.32
C PRO A 62 -15.90 18.26 9.53
N CYS A 63 -15.25 18.67 10.62
CA CYS A 63 -13.88 18.27 10.95
C CYS A 63 -13.78 16.88 11.64
N TRP A 64 -14.90 16.24 11.99
CA TRP A 64 -14.91 15.00 12.78
C TRP A 64 -15.30 13.76 11.99
N THR A 65 -16.04 13.93 10.90
CA THR A 65 -16.71 12.84 10.20
C THR A 65 -16.28 12.68 8.74
N ARG A 66 -15.49 13.62 8.20
CA ARG A 66 -15.04 13.48 6.81
C ARG A 66 -13.85 12.53 6.73
N PRO A 67 -14.05 11.29 6.28
CA PRO A 67 -12.97 10.58 5.64
C PRO A 67 -12.48 11.47 4.49
N CYS A 68 -11.19 11.47 4.24
CA CYS A 68 -10.60 12.23 3.14
C CYS A 68 -11.28 11.81 1.83
N ILE A 69 -12.36 12.51 1.46
CA ILE A 69 -13.04 12.26 0.20
C ILE A 69 -12.21 12.99 -0.84
N PHE A 70 -11.55 12.21 -1.65
CA PHE A 70 -10.66 12.66 -2.69
C PHE A 70 -11.35 13.64 -3.62
N ARG A 71 -10.86 14.85 -3.65
CA ARG A 71 -11.07 15.74 -4.76
C ARG A 71 -9.97 15.45 -5.77
N TRP A 72 -10.34 14.73 -6.81
CA TRP A 72 -9.49 14.26 -7.88
C TRP A 72 -8.67 15.34 -8.62
N ALA A 73 -8.80 16.61 -8.38
CA ALA A 73 -8.38 17.58 -9.38
C ALA A 73 -6.94 18.11 -9.29
N THR A 74 -6.30 18.21 -8.13
CA THR A 74 -4.96 18.86 -8.07
C THR A 74 -3.97 18.10 -7.20
N THR A 75 -4.35 17.66 -6.02
CA THR A 75 -3.43 17.04 -5.06
C THR A 75 -2.97 15.64 -5.45
N GLN A 76 -3.82 14.87 -6.15
CA GLN A 76 -3.45 13.53 -6.62
C GLN A 76 -2.56 13.61 -7.85
N GLN A 77 -2.81 14.56 -8.74
CA GLN A 77 -1.94 14.81 -9.88
C GLN A 77 -0.55 15.23 -9.41
N GLU A 78 -0.45 16.19 -8.49
CA GLU A 78 0.81 16.61 -7.89
C GLU A 78 1.56 15.45 -7.22
N ALA A 79 0.86 14.58 -6.49
CA ALA A 79 1.46 13.42 -5.85
C ALA A 79 1.98 12.38 -6.86
N LEU A 80 1.27 12.16 -7.97
CA LEU A 80 1.73 11.27 -9.04
C LEU A 80 2.93 11.87 -9.80
N GLU A 81 2.95 13.20 -10.01
CA GLU A 81 4.09 13.90 -10.62
C GLU A 81 5.32 13.87 -9.71
N GLU A 82 5.14 14.06 -8.40
CA GLU A 82 6.20 13.91 -7.42
C GLU A 82 6.76 12.48 -7.42
N LEU A 83 5.88 11.47 -7.49
CA LEU A 83 6.26 10.08 -7.60
C LEU A 83 7.06 9.80 -8.89
N ALA A 84 6.63 10.33 -10.03
CA ALA A 84 7.33 10.18 -11.30
C ALA A 84 8.74 10.81 -11.23
N THR A 85 8.85 12.00 -10.65
CA THR A 85 10.12 12.69 -10.42
C THR A 85 11.04 11.90 -9.50
N TRP A 86 10.48 11.33 -8.43
CA TRP A 86 11.24 10.51 -7.51
C TRP A 86 11.79 9.23 -8.19
N LEU A 87 10.99 8.58 -9.03
CA LEU A 87 11.40 7.39 -9.80
C LEU A 87 12.53 7.72 -10.78
N ASP A 88 12.56 8.92 -11.36
CA ASP A 88 13.69 9.36 -12.21
C ASP A 88 15.00 9.46 -11.43
N ALA A 89 14.93 9.88 -10.17
CA ALA A 89 16.10 9.98 -9.28
C ALA A 89 16.52 8.61 -8.70
N HIS A 90 15.62 7.62 -8.67
CA HIS A 90 15.85 6.29 -8.06
C HIS A 90 15.62 5.17 -9.09
N PRO A 91 16.50 5.01 -10.11
CA PRO A 91 16.25 4.16 -11.29
C PRO A 91 16.18 2.66 -11.00
N LYS A 92 16.53 2.23 -9.79
CA LYS A 92 16.49 0.82 -9.37
C LYS A 92 15.33 0.50 -8.40
N GLU A 93 14.56 1.50 -8.02
CA GLU A 93 13.40 1.28 -7.17
C GLU A 93 12.16 0.96 -8.02
N ILE A 94 11.31 0.09 -7.50
CA ILE A 94 10.04 -0.30 -8.11
C ILE A 94 8.94 0.01 -7.11
N ILE A 95 7.95 0.79 -7.56
CA ILE A 95 6.79 1.16 -6.74
C ILE A 95 5.54 0.42 -7.21
N ILE A 96 4.70 0.01 -6.26
CA ILE A 96 3.40 -0.59 -6.50
C ILE A 96 2.35 0.40 -6.01
N VAL A 97 1.56 0.93 -6.94
CA VAL A 97 0.44 1.84 -6.65
C VAL A 97 -0.86 1.07 -6.77
N CYS A 98 -1.64 1.03 -5.69
CA CYS A 98 -2.95 0.39 -5.66
C CYS A 98 -4.04 1.46 -5.66
N CYS A 99 -4.74 1.61 -6.78
CA CYS A 99 -5.87 2.50 -6.95
C CYS A 99 -7.17 1.71 -6.77
N SER A 100 -7.84 1.90 -5.65
CA SER A 100 -9.07 1.17 -5.29
C SER A 100 -10.09 2.06 -4.58
N HIS A 101 -11.26 1.51 -4.25
CA HIS A 101 -12.32 2.22 -3.50
C HIS A 101 -12.78 3.51 -4.16
N PHE A 102 -12.96 3.49 -5.47
CA PHE A 102 -13.45 4.63 -6.23
C PHE A 102 -14.91 4.95 -5.88
N SER A 103 -15.12 6.05 -5.18
CA SER A 103 -16.45 6.56 -4.88
C SER A 103 -16.82 7.68 -5.83
N CYS A 104 -17.95 7.55 -6.52
CA CYS A 104 -18.52 8.58 -7.41
C CYS A 104 -17.73 8.91 -8.68
N LEU A 105 -16.72 8.14 -9.08
CA LEU A 105 -16.08 8.31 -10.38
C LEU A 105 -17.00 7.78 -11.49
N THR A 106 -17.17 8.59 -12.53
CA THR A 106 -17.84 8.16 -13.78
C THR A 106 -16.86 7.39 -14.66
N LEU A 107 -17.37 6.71 -15.69
CA LEU A 107 -16.50 6.05 -16.67
C LEU A 107 -15.53 7.05 -17.33
N SER A 108 -15.98 8.26 -17.61
CA SER A 108 -15.13 9.32 -18.15
C SER A 108 -14.00 9.71 -17.20
N ASP A 109 -14.29 9.76 -15.90
CA ASP A 109 -13.27 10.09 -14.88
C ASP A 109 -12.22 8.98 -14.78
N HIS A 110 -12.67 7.70 -14.85
CA HIS A 110 -11.76 6.56 -14.91
C HIS A 110 -10.86 6.61 -16.13
N THR A 111 -11.42 6.90 -17.30
CA THR A 111 -10.65 7.01 -18.56
C THR A 111 -9.61 8.12 -18.45
N GLN A 112 -9.99 9.31 -18.00
CA GLN A 112 -9.06 10.43 -17.82
C GLN A 112 -7.93 10.09 -16.86
N LEU A 113 -8.24 9.41 -15.74
CA LEU A 113 -7.24 9.00 -14.75
C LEU A 113 -6.26 7.99 -15.35
N VAL A 114 -6.76 6.99 -16.04
CA VAL A 114 -5.92 5.94 -16.65
C VAL A 114 -5.05 6.52 -17.76
N ASP A 115 -5.61 7.37 -18.63
CA ASP A 115 -4.87 8.05 -19.70
C ASP A 115 -3.76 8.93 -19.10
N TYR A 116 -4.06 9.63 -18.01
CA TYR A 116 -3.06 10.43 -17.29
C TYR A 116 -1.93 9.57 -16.73
N ILE A 117 -2.25 8.46 -16.04
CA ILE A 117 -1.25 7.53 -15.47
C ILE A 117 -0.36 6.97 -16.60
N ILE A 118 -0.96 6.52 -17.70
CA ILE A 118 -0.21 5.97 -18.83
C ILE A 118 0.67 7.05 -19.48
N SER A 119 0.17 8.26 -19.63
CA SER A 119 0.94 9.37 -20.18
C SER A 119 2.11 9.76 -19.28
N LEU A 120 1.90 9.75 -17.96
CA LEU A 120 2.91 10.19 -16.98
C LEU A 120 4.05 9.18 -16.84
N PHE A 121 3.70 7.90 -16.69
CA PHE A 121 4.69 6.86 -16.41
C PHE A 121 5.20 6.15 -17.67
N GLY A 122 4.42 6.09 -18.73
CA GLY A 122 4.81 5.56 -20.04
C GLY A 122 5.56 4.24 -19.97
N PRO A 123 6.80 4.17 -20.49
CA PRO A 123 7.58 2.95 -20.54
C PRO A 123 8.02 2.41 -19.17
N LYS A 124 7.89 3.20 -18.10
CA LYS A 124 8.17 2.74 -16.74
C LYS A 124 7.08 1.80 -16.19
N LEU A 125 5.91 1.75 -16.82
CA LEU A 125 4.83 0.82 -16.43
C LEU A 125 5.23 -0.62 -16.68
N CYS A 126 5.05 -1.46 -15.66
CA CYS A 126 5.26 -2.90 -15.74
C CYS A 126 3.91 -3.56 -16.08
N SER A 127 3.83 -4.22 -17.24
CA SER A 127 2.60 -4.89 -17.68
C SER A 127 2.20 -6.05 -16.76
N SER A 128 0.91 -6.25 -16.60
CA SER A 128 0.34 -7.36 -15.84
C SER A 128 0.63 -8.75 -16.45
N GLN A 129 1.05 -8.79 -17.70
CA GLN A 129 1.43 -10.03 -18.38
C GLN A 129 2.86 -10.48 -18.03
N ASP A 130 3.65 -9.63 -17.40
CA ASP A 130 5.01 -9.93 -16.97
C ASP A 130 5.04 -10.68 -15.63
N CYS A 131 6.10 -11.48 -15.44
CA CYS A 131 6.48 -12.00 -14.13
C CYS A 131 7.63 -11.14 -13.59
N PRO A 132 7.36 -9.97 -12.98
CA PRO A 132 8.42 -9.01 -12.67
C PRO A 132 9.37 -9.54 -11.60
N THR A 133 10.66 -9.40 -11.90
CA THR A 133 11.77 -9.51 -10.96
C THR A 133 12.51 -8.18 -10.96
N LEU A 134 13.32 -7.90 -9.96
CA LEU A 134 14.12 -6.66 -9.95
C LEU A 134 14.99 -6.57 -11.22
N ARG A 135 15.71 -7.64 -11.56
CA ARG A 135 16.58 -7.68 -12.74
C ARG A 135 15.82 -7.47 -14.04
N SER A 136 14.66 -8.10 -14.20
CA SER A 136 13.84 -7.95 -15.41
C SER A 136 13.29 -6.54 -15.54
N CYS A 137 12.82 -5.94 -14.47
CA CYS A 137 12.32 -4.58 -14.44
C CYS A 137 13.43 -3.57 -14.76
N TRP A 138 14.60 -3.70 -14.14
CA TRP A 138 15.75 -2.83 -14.43
C TRP A 138 16.21 -2.93 -15.89
N SER A 139 16.26 -4.15 -16.46
CA SER A 139 16.65 -4.34 -17.86
C SER A 139 15.70 -3.72 -18.86
N LYS A 140 14.42 -3.60 -18.50
CA LYS A 140 13.35 -2.99 -19.32
C LYS A 140 13.07 -1.52 -18.96
N ASN A 141 13.78 -0.97 -17.98
CA ASN A 141 13.51 0.35 -17.40
C ASN A 141 12.09 0.51 -16.84
N GLN A 142 11.53 -0.59 -16.32
CA GLN A 142 10.21 -0.62 -15.68
C GLN A 142 10.35 -0.37 -14.18
N GLN A 143 9.57 0.57 -13.64
CA GLN A 143 9.70 1.03 -12.26
C GLN A 143 8.37 1.12 -11.51
N ILE A 144 7.23 0.92 -12.19
CA ILE A 144 5.94 1.10 -11.54
C ILE A 144 4.95 0.02 -11.97
N ILE A 145 4.29 -0.56 -10.99
CA ILE A 145 3.13 -1.44 -11.13
C ILE A 145 1.91 -0.66 -10.67
N VAL A 146 0.90 -0.53 -11.52
CA VAL A 146 -0.36 0.12 -11.18
C VAL A 146 -1.47 -0.91 -11.14
N SER A 147 -1.96 -1.21 -9.94
CA SER A 147 -3.17 -2.01 -9.73
C SER A 147 -4.39 -1.10 -9.71
N TYR A 148 -5.43 -1.47 -10.43
CA TYR A 148 -6.60 -0.62 -10.62
C TYR A 148 -7.91 -1.38 -10.36
N GLY A 149 -8.74 -0.87 -9.47
CA GLY A 149 -9.94 -1.55 -8.98
C GLY A 149 -11.17 -1.49 -9.90
N ASN A 150 -11.04 -0.91 -11.12
CA ASN A 150 -12.11 -0.93 -12.12
C ASN A 150 -11.78 -1.93 -13.22
N GLN A 151 -12.59 -2.98 -13.32
CA GLN A 151 -12.36 -4.10 -14.23
C GLN A 151 -12.45 -3.70 -15.71
N ASP A 152 -13.35 -2.77 -16.07
CA ASP A 152 -13.49 -2.31 -17.45
C ASP A 152 -12.21 -1.62 -17.92
N MET A 153 -11.59 -0.81 -17.06
CA MET A 153 -10.31 -0.18 -17.38
C MET A 153 -9.20 -1.21 -17.55
N VAL A 154 -9.08 -2.16 -16.62
CA VAL A 154 -8.03 -3.18 -16.67
C VAL A 154 -8.15 -4.07 -17.93
N GLN A 155 -9.36 -4.38 -18.39
CA GLN A 155 -9.56 -5.16 -19.61
C GLN A 155 -9.09 -4.45 -20.89
N HIS A 156 -9.11 -3.12 -20.91
CA HIS A 156 -8.75 -2.33 -22.08
C HIS A 156 -7.31 -1.80 -22.03
N HIS A 157 -6.66 -1.85 -20.87
CA HIS A 157 -5.32 -1.30 -20.65
C HIS A 157 -4.38 -2.37 -20.05
N PRO A 158 -3.58 -3.07 -20.88
CA PRO A 158 -2.68 -4.14 -20.43
C PRO A 158 -1.54 -3.66 -19.52
N GLU A 159 -1.33 -2.35 -19.45
CA GLU A 159 -0.41 -1.71 -18.52
C GLU A 159 -0.89 -1.77 -17.08
N LEU A 160 -2.19 -1.92 -16.87
CA LEU A 160 -2.79 -1.98 -15.55
C LEU A 160 -2.87 -3.43 -15.04
N TRP A 161 -2.70 -3.58 -13.74
CA TRP A 161 -2.92 -4.83 -13.02
C TRP A 161 -4.32 -4.87 -12.43
N THR A 162 -4.88 -6.06 -12.34
CA THR A 162 -6.11 -6.29 -11.59
C THR A 162 -5.90 -5.90 -10.12
N GLU A 163 -6.98 -5.69 -9.40
CA GLU A 163 -6.94 -5.37 -7.97
C GLU A 163 -6.11 -6.43 -7.21
N ILE A 164 -5.08 -5.95 -6.51
CA ILE A 164 -4.21 -6.80 -5.70
C ILE A 164 -4.97 -7.24 -4.45
N PRO A 165 -5.06 -8.56 -4.15
CA PRO A 165 -5.74 -9.06 -2.96
C PRO A 165 -5.22 -8.40 -1.68
N TYR A 166 -6.14 -7.86 -0.88
CA TYR A 166 -5.83 -7.14 0.34
C TYR A 166 -6.48 -7.81 1.54
N TRP A 167 -5.66 -8.34 2.43
CA TRP A 167 -6.11 -8.93 3.69
C TRP A 167 -6.24 -7.86 4.75
N TYR A 168 -7.49 -7.56 5.11
CA TYR A 168 -7.87 -6.47 5.97
C TYR A 168 -8.83 -6.93 7.07
N ALA A 169 -8.55 -6.57 8.31
CA ALA A 169 -9.22 -7.13 9.49
C ALA A 169 -10.28 -6.21 10.14
N ASP A 170 -10.49 -5.00 9.65
CA ASP A 170 -11.47 -4.03 10.17
C ASP A 170 -11.55 -4.01 11.72
N SER A 171 -10.45 -3.70 12.40
CA SER A 171 -10.36 -3.74 13.86
C SER A 171 -9.40 -2.69 14.41
N THR A 172 -9.72 -2.13 15.59
CA THR A 172 -8.80 -1.29 16.39
C THR A 172 -7.84 -2.12 17.25
N ASP A 173 -8.06 -3.43 17.38
CA ASP A 173 -7.27 -4.32 18.22
C ASP A 173 -6.17 -5.01 17.40
N PRO A 174 -4.88 -4.70 17.62
CA PRO A 174 -3.78 -5.29 16.87
C PRO A 174 -3.72 -6.81 17.00
N LYS A 175 -4.16 -7.39 18.11
CA LYS A 175 -4.19 -8.85 18.30
C LYS A 175 -5.23 -9.50 17.39
N LYS A 176 -6.38 -8.86 17.17
CA LYS A 176 -7.40 -9.34 16.22
C LYS A 176 -6.91 -9.23 14.79
N VAL A 177 -6.20 -8.15 14.44
CA VAL A 177 -5.57 -7.99 13.12
C VAL A 177 -4.59 -9.11 12.87
N ILE A 178 -3.68 -9.40 13.80
CA ILE A 178 -2.72 -10.49 13.71
C ILE A 178 -3.42 -11.85 13.58
N ALA A 179 -4.42 -12.11 14.42
CA ALA A 179 -5.17 -13.36 14.38
C ALA A 179 -5.87 -13.59 13.04
N TYR A 180 -6.42 -12.51 12.46
CA TYR A 180 -7.02 -12.55 11.12
C TYR A 180 -5.98 -12.87 10.04
N LEU A 181 -4.84 -12.18 10.02
CA LEU A 181 -3.78 -12.41 9.04
C LEU A 181 -3.23 -13.84 9.14
N GLU A 182 -3.01 -14.35 10.35
CA GLU A 182 -2.60 -15.75 10.55
C GLU A 182 -3.67 -16.75 10.08
N ALA A 183 -4.95 -16.42 10.23
CA ALA A 183 -6.03 -17.24 9.69
C ALA A 183 -6.04 -17.24 8.15
N GLN A 184 -5.79 -16.11 7.50
CA GLN A 184 -5.67 -16.04 6.05
C GLN A 184 -4.45 -16.82 5.54
N LYS A 185 -3.28 -16.66 6.17
CA LYS A 185 -2.06 -17.41 5.83
C LYS A 185 -2.29 -18.94 5.88
N ARG A 186 -3.04 -19.43 6.88
CA ARG A 186 -3.38 -20.87 6.97
C ARG A 186 -4.27 -21.37 5.83
N LYS A 187 -5.08 -20.50 5.21
CA LYS A 187 -5.88 -20.85 4.01
C LYS A 187 -5.04 -20.92 2.74
N GLY A 188 -3.85 -20.36 2.77
CA GLY A 188 -2.94 -20.23 1.65
C GLY A 188 -2.87 -18.81 1.11
N ARG A 189 -1.71 -18.47 0.57
CA ARG A 189 -1.47 -17.16 -0.04
C ARG A 189 -2.08 -17.09 -1.45
N PRO A 190 -2.52 -15.89 -1.89
CA PRO A 190 -2.88 -15.67 -3.29
C PRO A 190 -1.71 -15.94 -4.23
N SER A 191 -2.01 -16.26 -5.48
CA SER A 191 -1.02 -16.26 -6.55
C SER A 191 -0.68 -14.83 -6.93
N GLY A 192 0.60 -14.51 -7.08
CA GLY A 192 1.06 -13.15 -7.44
C GLY A 192 1.21 -12.23 -6.23
N LEU A 193 1.07 -10.91 -6.49
CA LEU A 193 1.13 -9.87 -5.46
C LEU A 193 -0.08 -9.95 -4.53
N TYR A 194 0.13 -9.70 -3.25
CA TYR A 194 -0.94 -9.55 -2.27
C TYR A 194 -0.46 -8.75 -1.04
N ILE A 195 -1.41 -8.20 -0.31
CA ILE A 195 -1.17 -7.26 0.78
C ILE A 195 -1.67 -7.83 2.11
N CYS A 196 -0.81 -7.78 3.12
CA CYS A 196 -1.14 -7.99 4.53
C CYS A 196 -1.30 -6.62 5.19
N GLY A 197 -2.52 -6.20 5.47
CA GLY A 197 -2.81 -4.92 6.10
C GLY A 197 -2.69 -4.98 7.62
N LEU A 198 -1.75 -4.23 8.16
CA LEU A 198 -1.60 -3.98 9.61
C LEU A 198 -2.33 -2.72 10.06
N ASN A 199 -2.98 -2.01 9.13
CA ASN A 199 -3.77 -0.83 9.43
C ASN A 199 -4.92 -1.17 10.39
N LEU A 200 -5.08 -0.29 11.39
CA LEU A 200 -6.18 -0.37 12.35
C LEU A 200 -7.34 0.48 11.85
N THR A 201 -8.57 0.09 12.20
CA THR A 201 -9.77 0.81 11.76
C THR A 201 -10.58 1.26 12.95
N GLU A 202 -10.89 2.54 13.00
CA GLU A 202 -11.81 3.10 13.99
C GLU A 202 -13.25 2.86 13.52
N SER A 203 -14.02 2.12 14.30
CA SER A 203 -15.47 2.03 14.09
C SER A 203 -16.17 3.31 14.55
N ILE A 204 -17.33 3.64 13.96
CA ILE A 204 -18.13 4.79 14.38
C ILE A 204 -18.40 4.79 15.89
N PRO A 205 -18.83 3.68 16.54
CA PRO A 205 -18.97 3.63 17.99
C PRO A 205 -17.68 3.93 18.74
N PHE A 206 -16.52 3.49 18.22
CA PHE A 206 -15.24 3.75 18.84
C PHE A 206 -14.90 5.24 18.85
N VAL A 207 -15.10 5.94 17.74
CA VAL A 207 -14.88 7.39 17.62
C VAL A 207 -15.72 8.17 18.62
N PHE A 208 -17.00 7.80 18.78
CA PHE A 208 -17.91 8.44 19.77
C PHE A 208 -17.50 8.18 21.22
N LEU A 209 -17.03 6.98 21.54
CA LEU A 209 -16.60 6.61 22.89
C LEU A 209 -15.22 7.14 23.25
N HIS A 210 -14.41 7.47 22.26
CA HIS A 210 -13.00 7.88 22.45
C HIS A 210 -12.65 9.18 21.68
N PRO A 211 -13.36 10.29 21.95
CA PRO A 211 -13.25 11.53 21.15
C PRO A 211 -11.84 12.19 21.17
N PHE A 212 -10.97 11.78 22.08
CA PHE A 212 -9.58 12.25 22.19
C PHE A 212 -8.53 11.26 21.59
N HIS A 213 -9.00 10.16 21.00
CA HIS A 213 -8.16 9.26 20.24
C HIS A 213 -8.19 9.65 18.76
N ASN A 214 -7.06 9.46 18.10
CA ASN A 214 -6.94 9.56 16.65
C ASN A 214 -6.15 8.37 16.13
N MET A 215 -6.27 8.08 14.86
CA MET A 215 -5.61 6.94 14.20
C MET A 215 -4.12 6.88 14.49
N ARG A 216 -3.41 8.01 14.45
CA ARG A 216 -1.97 8.06 14.76
C ARG A 216 -1.66 7.53 16.16
N LYS A 217 -2.45 7.97 17.17
CA LYS A 217 -2.25 7.55 18.56
C LYS A 217 -2.52 6.04 18.75
N ILE A 218 -3.54 5.53 18.08
CA ILE A 218 -3.91 4.11 18.14
C ILE A 218 -2.83 3.28 17.48
N THR A 219 -2.44 3.62 16.26
CA THR A 219 -1.38 2.92 15.51
C THR A 219 -0.05 2.96 16.25
N THR A 220 0.37 4.13 16.74
CA THR A 220 1.64 4.26 17.48
C THR A 220 1.68 3.38 18.74
N LYS A 221 0.56 3.25 19.45
CA LYS A 221 0.48 2.36 20.62
C LYS A 221 0.53 0.88 20.25
N ALA A 222 0.00 0.53 19.09
CA ALA A 222 -0.04 -0.85 18.61
C ALA A 222 1.27 -1.29 17.94
N LEU A 223 2.13 -0.35 17.51
CA LEU A 223 3.32 -0.62 16.70
C LEU A 223 4.20 -1.73 17.29
N ALA A 224 4.48 -1.73 18.57
CA ALA A 224 5.34 -2.75 19.19
C ALA A 224 4.79 -4.17 18.99
N VAL A 225 3.46 -4.34 19.08
CA VAL A 225 2.78 -5.63 18.86
C VAL A 225 2.80 -6.02 17.38
N LEU A 226 2.51 -5.04 16.49
CA LEU A 226 2.48 -5.26 15.05
C LEU A 226 3.89 -5.57 14.50
N LEU A 227 4.91 -4.83 14.92
CA LEU A 227 6.31 -5.06 14.53
C LEU A 227 6.84 -6.39 15.08
N GLY A 228 6.41 -6.80 16.29
CA GLY A 228 6.70 -8.13 16.80
C GLY A 228 6.20 -9.22 15.86
N TRP A 229 4.98 -9.10 15.35
CA TRP A 229 4.45 -10.02 14.35
C TRP A 229 5.24 -9.96 13.03
N VAL A 230 5.57 -8.75 12.52
CA VAL A 230 6.39 -8.60 11.31
C VAL A 230 7.72 -9.34 11.47
N ALA A 231 8.39 -9.19 12.60
CA ALA A 231 9.69 -9.82 12.85
C ALA A 231 9.67 -11.36 12.76
N GLU A 232 8.52 -11.99 12.97
CA GLU A 232 8.32 -13.44 12.89
C GLU A 232 8.02 -13.92 11.47
N GLN A 233 7.73 -12.99 10.52
CA GLN A 233 7.36 -13.35 9.16
C GLN A 233 8.56 -13.77 8.30
N ARG A 234 8.25 -14.34 7.14
CA ARG A 234 9.22 -14.76 6.12
C ARG A 234 8.75 -14.34 4.75
N ALA A 235 9.69 -13.89 3.92
CA ALA A 235 9.50 -13.70 2.49
C ALA A 235 9.75 -15.01 1.75
N GLY A 236 9.05 -15.26 0.65
CA GLY A 236 9.32 -16.45 -0.17
C GLY A 236 8.08 -16.98 -0.88
N PRO A 237 8.20 -18.13 -1.56
CA PRO A 237 7.10 -18.79 -2.26
C PRO A 237 6.23 -19.68 -1.34
N GLU A 238 6.66 -19.93 -0.11
CA GLU A 238 6.01 -20.86 0.81
C GLU A 238 4.60 -20.37 1.19
N VAL A 239 3.71 -21.30 1.50
CA VAL A 239 2.28 -21.01 1.82
C VAL A 239 2.10 -19.99 2.93
N GLY A 240 2.95 -20.00 3.94
CA GLY A 240 2.90 -19.06 5.06
C GLY A 240 3.70 -17.78 4.89
N SER A 241 4.36 -17.57 3.73
CA SER A 241 5.16 -16.37 3.48
C SER A 241 4.29 -15.14 3.28
N VAL A 242 4.86 -13.96 3.52
CA VAL A 242 4.24 -12.66 3.26
C VAL A 242 4.82 -12.03 1.99
N ASN A 243 4.08 -11.07 1.42
CA ASN A 243 4.56 -10.27 0.29
C ASN A 243 4.55 -8.78 0.66
N ILE A 244 3.52 -8.03 0.32
CA ILE A 244 3.43 -6.62 0.72
C ILE A 244 2.87 -6.55 2.13
N ILE A 245 3.53 -5.83 3.03
CA ILE A 245 3.01 -5.54 4.36
C ILE A 245 2.72 -4.04 4.41
N CYS A 246 1.46 -3.67 4.62
CA CYS A 246 1.03 -2.28 4.71
C CYS A 246 0.75 -1.89 6.16
N CYS A 247 1.09 -0.65 6.50
CA CYS A 247 0.74 -0.03 7.78
C CYS A 247 0.45 1.47 7.58
N ASP A 248 -0.27 2.06 8.54
CA ASP A 248 -0.41 3.50 8.63
C ASP A 248 0.82 4.11 9.31
N PHE A 249 1.13 5.37 8.98
CA PHE A 249 2.21 6.15 9.61
C PHE A 249 3.58 5.47 9.56
N VAL A 250 3.92 4.86 8.44
CA VAL A 250 5.16 4.08 8.23
C VAL A 250 6.46 4.84 8.53
N GLY A 251 6.43 6.18 8.48
CA GLY A 251 7.58 7.04 8.76
C GLY A 251 7.83 7.33 10.25
N VAL A 252 7.00 6.82 11.18
CA VAL A 252 7.17 7.09 12.63
C VAL A 252 7.89 5.98 13.39
N SER A 253 8.35 4.94 12.71
CA SER A 253 9.02 3.78 13.29
C SER A 253 9.97 3.12 12.29
N ASP A 254 10.65 2.07 12.71
CA ASP A 254 11.49 1.19 11.93
C ASP A 254 10.70 0.13 11.13
N PHE A 255 9.43 0.40 10.85
CA PHE A 255 8.53 -0.52 10.11
C PHE A 255 9.13 -0.95 8.76
N CYS A 256 9.61 0.01 7.97
CA CYS A 256 10.20 -0.29 6.67
C CYS A 256 11.46 -1.17 6.82
N ASP A 257 12.33 -0.86 7.78
CA ASP A 257 13.53 -1.65 8.07
C ASP A 257 13.18 -3.08 8.46
N CYS A 258 12.16 -3.25 9.31
CA CYS A 258 11.67 -4.56 9.74
C CYS A 258 11.17 -5.40 8.54
N VAL A 259 10.38 -4.81 7.65
CA VAL A 259 9.85 -5.52 6.47
C VAL A 259 10.96 -5.83 5.47
N ILE A 260 11.82 -4.87 5.14
CA ILE A 260 12.96 -5.05 4.23
C ILE A 260 13.89 -6.15 4.77
N GLY A 261 14.12 -6.17 6.08
CA GLY A 261 14.95 -7.16 6.77
C GLY A 261 14.51 -8.61 6.58
N LEU A 262 13.23 -8.87 6.27
CA LEU A 262 12.74 -10.23 5.99
C LEU A 262 13.37 -10.83 4.74
N ASN A 263 13.76 -10.02 3.77
CA ASN A 263 14.41 -10.48 2.55
C ASN A 263 15.80 -11.05 2.83
N TYR A 264 16.56 -10.41 3.72
CA TYR A 264 17.88 -10.89 4.11
C TYR A 264 17.84 -12.20 4.90
N LYS A 265 16.82 -12.42 5.73
CA LYS A 265 16.59 -13.70 6.42
C LYS A 265 16.42 -14.86 5.46
N ARG A 266 15.83 -14.61 4.29
CA ARG A 266 15.63 -15.61 3.25
C ARG A 266 16.95 -16.12 2.66
N VAL A 267 17.95 -15.25 2.51
CA VAL A 267 19.27 -15.64 2.00
C VAL A 267 19.98 -16.55 2.98
N VAL A 268 20.03 -16.15 4.26
CA VAL A 268 20.68 -16.93 5.34
C VAL A 268 20.10 -18.33 5.49
N LEU A 269 18.78 -18.50 5.30
CA LEU A 269 18.12 -19.81 5.42
C LEU A 269 18.38 -20.78 4.26
N LYS A 270 18.92 -20.31 3.13
CA LYS A 270 19.27 -21.17 1.99
C LYS A 270 20.70 -21.72 2.09
N GLU A 271 21.53 -21.18 2.97
CA GLU A 271 22.91 -21.61 3.19
C GLU A 271 23.04 -22.75 4.21
N HIS A 272 21.94 -23.20 4.80
CA HIS A 272 21.84 -24.31 5.74
C HIS A 272 20.85 -25.37 5.26
#